data_d5ca9aa368df71a724c37246dda5020e
#
_entry.id   d5ca9aa368df71a724c37246dda5020e
#
_cell.length_a   1.000
_cell.length_b   1.000
_cell.length_c   1.000
_cell.angle_alpha   90.00
_cell.angle_beta   90.00
_cell.angle_gamma   90.00
#
_symmetry.space_group_name_H-M   'P 1'
#
loop_
_entity.id
_entity.type
_entity.pdbx_description
1 polymer ?
#
loop_
_entity_poly.entity_id
_entity_poly.type
_entity_poly.pdbx_seq_one_letter_code
_entity_poly.pdbx_strand_id
1 'polypeptide(L)'
;RVVESSEEPETVNMRRAEWRTNKCKFTIMVSVATDREDKDPVNAAKKLLDEAEAKGVDELRREKDEWYRNFWSNSFVKLGDDYLENIYYLHRYLMSAGSRGEFPLAFNGGLWRWNRDVLNWGTPHHWNQQQEYWGLCAQNDWRLMKPYLDTYFKMIPFAEKLAKEYGAEHDALLITEAHNFNGVQWGKDKRYLRNNFTPASQIASLFWDYYEFTGDEEFLKERAY
;
A
#
# COMPACT_ATOMS: atom_id res chain seq x y z
N ARG A 1 -6.79 -16.84 14.39
CA ARG A 1 -7.86 -17.75 14.86
C ARG A 1 -8.06 -18.89 13.87
N VAL A 2 -8.25 -20.10 14.32
CA VAL A 2 -8.57 -21.27 13.47
C VAL A 2 -10.07 -21.46 13.49
N VAL A 3 -10.71 -21.36 12.30
CA VAL A 3 -12.17 -21.44 12.16
C VAL A 3 -12.59 -22.87 12.09
N GLU A 4 -12.73 -23.72 12.75
CA GLU A 4 -13.15 -25.13 12.77
C GLU A 4 -12.36 -26.02 13.75
N SER A 5 -11.52 -25.42 14.58
CA SER A 5 -10.85 -26.15 15.67
C SER A 5 -11.09 -25.45 16.98
N SER A 6 -11.43 -26.22 18.00
CA SER A 6 -11.52 -25.75 19.38
C SER A 6 -10.15 -25.64 20.05
N GLU A 7 -9.07 -25.95 19.32
CA GLU A 7 -7.72 -25.94 19.85
C GLU A 7 -7.05 -24.62 19.55
N GLU A 8 -6.60 -23.93 20.57
CA GLU A 8 -5.79 -22.70 20.44
C GLU A 8 -4.38 -23.06 20.00
N PRO A 9 -3.74 -22.23 19.13
CA PRO A 9 -2.36 -22.46 18.73
C PRO A 9 -1.42 -22.26 19.91
N GLU A 10 -0.44 -23.12 20.05
CA GLU A 10 0.64 -22.94 21.00
C GLU A 10 1.59 -21.84 20.51
N THR A 11 1.80 -20.81 21.32
CA THR A 11 2.78 -19.75 21.03
C THR A 11 4.16 -20.21 21.41
N VAL A 12 4.98 -20.52 20.40
CA VAL A 12 6.36 -20.98 20.60
C VAL A 12 7.32 -19.83 20.92
N ASN A 13 7.10 -18.68 20.27
CA ASN A 13 7.81 -17.41 20.57
C ASN A 13 7.11 -16.24 19.84
N MET A 14 7.62 -15.02 19.97
CA MET A 14 7.04 -13.81 19.32
C MET A 14 6.96 -13.87 17.78
N ARG A 15 7.60 -14.82 17.13
CA ARG A 15 7.65 -14.94 15.65
C ARG A 15 7.04 -16.24 15.14
N ARG A 16 6.63 -17.14 16.04
CA ARG A 16 6.18 -18.48 15.68
C ARG A 16 5.06 -18.93 16.60
N ALA A 17 3.92 -19.26 16.00
CA ALA A 17 2.86 -20.02 16.60
C ALA A 17 2.77 -21.38 15.90
N GLU A 18 2.62 -22.45 16.64
CA GLU A 18 2.40 -23.80 16.10
C GLU A 18 0.99 -24.25 16.41
N TRP A 19 0.40 -24.86 15.43
CA TRP A 19 -0.89 -25.51 15.54
C TRP A 19 -0.83 -26.87 14.87
N ARG A 20 -1.37 -27.89 15.51
CA ARG A 20 -1.41 -29.26 15.00
C ARG A 20 -2.85 -29.69 14.86
N THR A 21 -3.17 -30.32 13.74
CA THR A 21 -4.49 -30.87 13.49
C THR A 21 -4.40 -32.20 12.73
N ASN A 22 -5.32 -33.05 12.97
CA ASN A 22 -5.54 -34.29 12.20
C ASN A 22 -6.60 -34.11 11.11
N LYS A 23 -7.17 -32.90 10.96
CA LYS A 23 -8.16 -32.61 9.92
C LYS A 23 -7.46 -32.38 8.58
N CYS A 24 -8.00 -32.98 7.51
CA CYS A 24 -7.49 -32.80 6.15
C CYS A 24 -7.93 -31.47 5.51
N LYS A 25 -8.95 -30.80 6.06
CA LYS A 25 -9.44 -29.49 5.59
C LYS A 25 -9.53 -28.55 6.77
N PHE A 26 -8.95 -27.38 6.60
CA PHE A 26 -9.02 -26.28 7.57
C PHE A 26 -8.90 -24.93 6.87
N THR A 27 -9.37 -23.90 7.52
CA THR A 27 -9.24 -22.52 7.09
C THR A 27 -8.46 -21.74 8.14
N ILE A 28 -7.48 -20.95 7.69
CA ILE A 28 -6.75 -20.01 8.54
C ILE A 28 -7.19 -18.61 8.14
N MET A 29 -7.71 -17.85 9.10
CA MET A 29 -8.01 -16.44 8.92
C MET A 29 -6.97 -15.61 9.68
N VAL A 30 -6.42 -14.59 9.01
CA VAL A 30 -5.44 -13.70 9.60
C VAL A 30 -5.92 -12.27 9.35
N SER A 31 -5.93 -11.46 10.39
CA SER A 31 -6.15 -10.02 10.29
C SER A 31 -4.95 -9.28 10.87
N VAL A 32 -4.74 -8.06 10.38
CA VAL A 32 -3.72 -7.15 10.86
C VAL A 32 -4.37 -5.78 11.04
N ALA A 33 -4.08 -5.15 12.16
CA ALA A 33 -4.43 -3.76 12.40
C ALA A 33 -3.27 -3.07 13.12
N THR A 34 -3.15 -1.77 12.94
CA THR A 34 -2.09 -0.95 13.52
C THR A 34 -2.68 0.21 14.34
N ASP A 35 -1.89 0.81 15.19
CA ASP A 35 -2.23 2.01 15.96
C ASP A 35 -2.52 3.25 15.08
N ARG A 36 -2.25 3.16 13.79
CA ARG A 36 -2.61 4.19 12.80
C ARG A 36 -4.05 4.08 12.32
N GLU A 37 -4.56 2.85 12.28
CA GLU A 37 -5.91 2.53 11.83
C GLU A 37 -6.92 2.61 12.97
N ASP A 38 -6.52 2.20 14.17
CA ASP A 38 -7.37 2.24 15.37
C ASP A 38 -6.51 2.42 16.64
N LYS A 39 -7.05 3.13 17.63
CA LYS A 39 -6.39 3.31 18.93
C LYS A 39 -6.27 2.01 19.73
N ASP A 40 -7.14 1.05 19.44
CA ASP A 40 -7.08 -0.33 19.97
C ASP A 40 -6.94 -1.33 18.81
N PRO A 41 -5.73 -1.48 18.25
CA PRO A 41 -5.50 -2.32 17.08
C PRO A 41 -5.79 -3.81 17.36
N VAL A 42 -5.66 -4.25 18.60
CA VAL A 42 -5.98 -5.65 18.97
C VAL A 42 -7.48 -5.92 18.84
N ASN A 43 -8.31 -5.03 19.34
CA ASN A 43 -9.75 -5.14 19.20
C ASN A 43 -10.20 -4.96 17.74
N ALA A 44 -9.62 -4.03 17.02
CA ALA A 44 -9.89 -3.85 15.60
C ALA A 44 -9.59 -5.13 14.80
N ALA A 45 -8.43 -5.73 15.02
CA ALA A 45 -8.07 -7.00 14.37
C ALA A 45 -9.04 -8.16 14.75
N LYS A 46 -9.44 -8.26 16.01
CA LYS A 46 -10.43 -9.26 16.44
C LYS A 46 -11.78 -9.06 15.77
N LYS A 47 -12.28 -7.82 15.72
CA LYS A 47 -13.53 -7.47 15.06
C LYS A 47 -13.55 -7.89 13.59
N LEU A 48 -12.47 -7.63 12.86
CA LEU A 48 -12.31 -8.07 11.47
C LEU A 48 -12.40 -9.60 11.33
N LEU A 49 -11.81 -10.34 12.25
CA LEU A 49 -11.91 -11.81 12.25
C LEU A 49 -13.33 -12.28 12.52
N ASP A 50 -14.01 -11.68 13.51
CA ASP A 50 -15.39 -12.04 13.87
C ASP A 50 -16.36 -11.73 12.73
N GLU A 51 -16.19 -10.61 12.04
CA GLU A 51 -16.95 -10.26 10.84
C GLU A 51 -16.70 -11.24 9.69
N ALA A 52 -15.44 -11.63 9.45
CA ALA A 52 -15.08 -12.59 8.43
C ALA A 52 -15.65 -14.00 8.74
N GLU A 53 -15.61 -14.41 10.01
CA GLU A 53 -16.18 -15.67 10.46
C GLU A 53 -17.71 -15.68 10.29
N ALA A 54 -18.39 -14.59 10.64
CA ALA A 54 -19.84 -14.43 10.49
C ALA A 54 -20.29 -14.50 9.02
N LYS A 55 -19.50 -13.94 8.10
CA LYS A 55 -19.74 -14.05 6.66
C LYS A 55 -19.55 -15.47 6.14
N GLY A 56 -18.55 -16.17 6.64
CA GLY A 56 -18.14 -17.48 6.16
C GLY A 56 -17.28 -17.45 4.90
N VAL A 57 -16.51 -18.51 4.68
CA VAL A 57 -15.50 -18.61 3.62
C VAL A 57 -16.10 -18.51 2.22
N ASP A 58 -17.26 -19.08 1.98
CA ASP A 58 -17.88 -19.11 0.66
C ASP A 58 -18.36 -17.72 0.24
N GLU A 59 -18.91 -16.95 1.17
CA GLU A 59 -19.31 -15.56 0.91
C GLU A 59 -18.08 -14.66 0.68
N LEU A 60 -17.05 -14.77 1.50
CA LEU A 60 -15.79 -14.05 1.29
C LEU A 60 -15.15 -14.36 -0.07
N ARG A 61 -15.22 -15.62 -0.51
CA ARG A 61 -14.75 -16.03 -1.83
C ARG A 61 -15.60 -15.41 -2.93
N ARG A 62 -16.92 -15.41 -2.80
CA ARG A 62 -17.84 -14.82 -3.75
C ARG A 62 -17.57 -13.32 -3.92
N GLU A 63 -17.47 -12.56 -2.81
CA GLU A 63 -17.15 -11.13 -2.81
C GLU A 63 -15.80 -10.85 -3.52
N LYS A 64 -14.77 -11.64 -3.18
CA LYS A 64 -13.46 -11.53 -3.81
C LYS A 64 -13.54 -11.79 -5.32
N ASP A 65 -14.21 -12.87 -5.73
CA ASP A 65 -14.28 -13.27 -7.14
C ASP A 65 -15.11 -12.26 -7.97
N GLU A 66 -16.13 -11.66 -7.39
CA GLU A 66 -16.88 -10.58 -8.00
C GLU A 66 -16.03 -9.31 -8.18
N TRP A 67 -15.32 -8.92 -7.12
CA TRP A 67 -14.41 -7.78 -7.19
C TRP A 67 -13.33 -7.96 -8.26
N TYR A 68 -12.66 -9.12 -8.30
CA TYR A 68 -11.63 -9.41 -9.29
C TYR A 68 -12.19 -9.53 -10.72
N ARG A 69 -13.39 -10.04 -10.89
CA ARG A 69 -14.06 -10.07 -12.19
C ARG A 69 -14.26 -8.67 -12.74
N ASN A 70 -14.72 -7.75 -11.92
CA ASN A 70 -14.88 -6.35 -12.27
C ASN A 70 -13.52 -5.67 -12.54
N PHE A 71 -12.53 -5.95 -11.69
CA PHE A 71 -11.18 -5.39 -11.83
C PHE A 71 -10.52 -5.83 -13.15
N TRP A 72 -10.53 -7.11 -13.46
CA TRP A 72 -9.92 -7.63 -14.68
C TRP A 72 -10.62 -7.19 -15.96
N SER A 73 -11.90 -6.86 -15.90
CA SER A 73 -12.65 -6.36 -17.06
C SER A 73 -12.29 -4.91 -17.45
N ASN A 74 -11.62 -4.16 -16.58
CA ASN A 74 -11.32 -2.76 -16.83
C ASN A 74 -10.17 -2.53 -17.81
N SER A 75 -9.25 -3.48 -17.92
CA SER A 75 -8.08 -3.34 -18.77
C SER A 75 -7.46 -4.69 -19.08
N PHE A 76 -6.98 -4.82 -20.32
CA PHE A 76 -6.27 -6.02 -20.76
C PHE A 76 -5.24 -5.68 -21.83
N VAL A 77 -4.24 -6.54 -21.98
CA VAL A 77 -3.31 -6.50 -23.11
C VAL A 77 -3.19 -7.87 -23.73
N LYS A 78 -2.91 -7.88 -25.05
CA LYS A 78 -2.50 -9.06 -25.80
C LYS A 78 -1.31 -8.67 -26.68
N LEU A 79 -0.12 -9.13 -26.29
CA LEU A 79 1.14 -8.68 -26.88
C LEU A 79 1.77 -9.71 -27.84
N GLY A 80 1.35 -10.96 -27.80
CA GLY A 80 2.00 -12.05 -28.53
C GLY A 80 3.32 -12.49 -27.89
N ASP A 81 3.64 -12.00 -26.70
CA ASP A 81 4.76 -12.41 -25.85
C ASP A 81 4.20 -12.74 -24.47
N ASP A 82 4.10 -14.02 -24.16
CA ASP A 82 3.49 -14.49 -22.92
C ASP A 82 4.25 -14.05 -21.68
N TYR A 83 5.56 -13.81 -21.76
CA TYR A 83 6.35 -13.34 -20.64
C TYR A 83 6.00 -11.89 -20.28
N LEU A 84 5.92 -11.01 -21.28
CA LEU A 84 5.53 -9.61 -21.07
C LEU A 84 4.07 -9.48 -20.62
N GLU A 85 3.17 -10.29 -21.20
CA GLU A 85 1.78 -10.35 -20.74
C GLU A 85 1.70 -10.77 -19.26
N ASN A 86 2.46 -11.79 -18.85
CA ASN A 86 2.51 -12.21 -17.46
C ASN A 86 3.02 -11.13 -16.50
N ILE A 87 4.04 -10.37 -16.90
CA ILE A 87 4.53 -9.23 -16.09
C ILE A 87 3.43 -8.19 -15.91
N TYR A 88 2.72 -7.84 -16.96
CA TYR A 88 1.60 -6.89 -16.91
C TYR A 88 0.52 -7.33 -15.93
N TYR A 89 0.04 -8.57 -16.06
CA TYR A 89 -1.01 -9.09 -15.20
C TYR A 89 -0.53 -9.32 -13.76
N LEU A 90 0.72 -9.73 -13.57
CA LEU A 90 1.31 -9.89 -12.24
C LEU A 90 1.42 -8.55 -11.52
N HIS A 91 1.89 -7.50 -12.20
CA HIS A 91 1.93 -6.15 -11.64
C HIS A 91 0.53 -5.69 -11.21
N ARG A 92 -0.48 -5.79 -12.07
CA ARG A 92 -1.86 -5.44 -11.74
C ARG A 92 -2.39 -6.24 -10.54
N TYR A 93 -2.09 -7.53 -10.48
CA TYR A 93 -2.47 -8.37 -9.35
C TYR A 93 -1.83 -7.90 -8.05
N LEU A 94 -0.52 -7.65 -8.03
CA LEU A 94 0.21 -7.19 -6.84
C LEU A 94 -0.29 -5.84 -6.37
N MET A 95 -0.50 -4.89 -7.28
CA MET A 95 -1.07 -3.59 -6.97
C MET A 95 -2.49 -3.71 -6.41
N SER A 96 -3.34 -4.52 -7.03
CA SER A 96 -4.71 -4.74 -6.57
C SER A 96 -4.78 -5.45 -5.21
N ALA A 97 -3.81 -6.28 -4.88
CA ALA A 97 -3.75 -6.96 -3.59
C ALA A 97 -3.22 -6.05 -2.47
N GLY A 98 -2.36 -5.08 -2.79
CA GLY A 98 -1.64 -4.28 -1.81
C GLY A 98 -2.03 -2.80 -1.71
N SER A 99 -2.66 -2.21 -2.73
CA SER A 99 -2.95 -0.76 -2.79
C SER A 99 -4.46 -0.45 -2.84
N ARG A 100 -5.22 -1.00 -1.90
CA ARG A 100 -6.66 -0.74 -1.73
C ARG A 100 -7.04 -0.22 -0.36
N GLY A 101 -6.09 -0.18 0.56
CA GLY A 101 -6.28 0.33 1.91
C GLY A 101 -6.04 1.83 2.02
N GLU A 102 -5.85 2.30 3.23
CA GLU A 102 -5.53 3.71 3.51
C GLU A 102 -4.10 4.07 3.13
N PHE A 103 -3.16 3.12 3.23
CA PHE A 103 -1.75 3.34 2.98
C PHE A 103 -1.30 2.76 1.64
N PRO A 104 -0.34 3.43 0.95
CA PRO A 104 0.24 2.92 -0.27
C PRO A 104 1.14 1.70 -0.01
N LEU A 105 1.50 1.00 -1.06
CA LEU A 105 2.53 -0.02 -0.99
C LEU A 105 3.83 0.58 -0.45
N ALA A 106 4.50 -0.17 0.41
CA ALA A 106 5.88 0.13 0.75
C ALA A 106 6.79 -0.31 -0.38
N PHE A 107 7.95 0.33 -0.47
CA PHE A 107 9.04 -0.12 -1.31
C PHE A 107 9.23 -1.66 -1.27
N ASN A 108 9.52 -2.27 -2.41
CA ASN A 108 9.71 -3.73 -2.60
C ASN A 108 8.44 -4.60 -2.52
N GLY A 109 7.35 -4.17 -3.14
CA GLY A 109 6.26 -5.07 -3.49
C GLY A 109 5.28 -5.40 -2.36
N GLY A 110 5.19 -4.55 -1.34
CA GLY A 110 4.08 -4.60 -0.38
C GLY A 110 3.93 -5.93 0.35
N LEU A 111 2.77 -6.59 0.17
CA LEU A 111 2.41 -7.83 0.88
C LEU A 111 3.33 -9.03 0.58
N TRP A 112 3.94 -9.06 -0.58
CA TRP A 112 4.73 -10.19 -1.09
C TRP A 112 6.22 -9.99 -0.90
N ARG A 113 6.60 -9.27 0.15
CA ARG A 113 7.99 -9.06 0.53
C ARG A 113 8.68 -10.39 0.81
N TRP A 114 10.00 -10.39 0.65
CA TRP A 114 10.87 -11.52 0.96
C TRP A 114 10.64 -12.00 2.40
N ASN A 115 10.33 -13.27 2.55
CA ASN A 115 9.97 -13.84 3.84
C ASN A 115 11.16 -14.15 4.76
N ARG A 116 12.38 -14.06 4.24
CA ARG A 116 13.60 -14.45 4.97
C ARG A 116 14.50 -13.30 5.33
N ASP A 117 14.51 -12.27 4.52
CA ASP A 117 15.45 -11.19 4.70
C ASP A 117 14.82 -10.11 5.54
N VAL A 118 15.49 -9.82 6.63
CA VAL A 118 15.29 -8.59 7.38
C VAL A 118 15.86 -7.47 6.53
N LEU A 119 15.27 -7.23 5.37
CA LEU A 119 15.56 -6.03 4.62
C LEU A 119 14.98 -4.87 5.42
N ASN A 120 15.85 -4.05 5.98
CA ASN A 120 15.50 -2.82 6.70
C ASN A 120 14.92 -1.71 5.78
N TRP A 121 14.34 -2.10 4.66
CA TRP A 121 13.67 -1.24 3.71
C TRP A 121 12.17 -1.13 4.03
N GLY A 122 11.88 -0.88 5.31
CA GLY A 122 10.50 -0.80 5.80
C GLY A 122 9.83 0.53 5.57
N THR A 123 10.59 1.56 5.24
CA THR A 123 10.08 2.90 4.99
C THR A 123 9.85 3.14 3.51
N PRO A 124 8.90 3.99 3.12
CA PRO A 124 8.82 4.48 1.76
C PRO A 124 10.14 5.10 1.32
N HIS A 125 10.62 4.65 0.18
CA HIS A 125 11.66 5.31 -0.58
C HIS A 125 10.97 5.87 -1.81
N HIS A 126 10.91 7.17 -1.91
CA HIS A 126 10.12 7.90 -2.90
C HIS A 126 10.34 7.36 -4.32
N TRP A 127 11.59 7.28 -4.79
CA TRP A 127 11.90 6.83 -6.14
C TRP A 127 11.43 5.39 -6.41
N ASN A 128 11.69 4.48 -5.49
CA ASN A 128 11.33 3.08 -5.65
C ASN A 128 9.83 2.86 -5.56
N GLN A 129 9.16 3.56 -4.64
CA GLN A 129 7.72 3.46 -4.46
C GLN A 129 6.96 4.00 -5.66
N GLN A 130 7.33 5.17 -6.19
CA GLN A 130 6.61 5.78 -7.30
C GLN A 130 6.65 4.94 -8.58
N GLN A 131 7.70 4.16 -8.81
CA GLN A 131 7.80 3.31 -9.99
C GLN A 131 6.70 2.25 -10.04
N GLU A 132 6.24 1.76 -8.89
CA GLU A 132 5.13 0.81 -8.81
C GLU A 132 3.81 1.48 -9.25
N TYR A 133 3.71 2.80 -9.13
CA TYR A 133 2.48 3.56 -9.43
C TYR A 133 2.43 4.15 -10.84
N TRP A 134 3.56 4.33 -11.53
CA TRP A 134 3.61 5.01 -12.82
C TRP A 134 2.70 4.41 -13.90
N GLY A 135 2.54 3.09 -13.92
CA GLY A 135 1.73 2.42 -14.93
C GLY A 135 0.23 2.44 -14.69
N LEU A 136 -0.22 2.78 -13.49
CA LEU A 136 -1.61 2.54 -13.08
C LEU A 136 -2.64 3.35 -13.86
N CYS A 137 -2.36 4.62 -14.16
CA CYS A 137 -3.25 5.44 -14.96
C CYS A 137 -3.40 4.89 -16.38
N ALA A 138 -2.29 4.58 -17.05
CA ALA A 138 -2.28 4.00 -18.38
C ALA A 138 -2.93 2.59 -18.43
N GLN A 139 -2.92 1.86 -17.32
CA GLN A 139 -3.58 0.56 -17.16
C GLN A 139 -5.08 0.67 -16.86
N ASN A 140 -5.63 1.88 -16.75
CA ASN A 140 -6.99 2.13 -16.25
C ASN A 140 -7.23 1.63 -14.81
N ASP A 141 -6.16 1.52 -14.03
CA ASP A 141 -6.18 1.12 -12.62
C ASP A 141 -5.95 2.32 -11.67
N TRP A 142 -6.27 3.52 -12.13
CA TRP A 142 -6.07 4.79 -11.43
C TRP A 142 -6.66 4.82 -10.01
N ARG A 143 -7.69 4.02 -9.73
CA ARG A 143 -8.23 3.89 -8.36
C ARG A 143 -7.23 3.36 -7.36
N LEU A 144 -6.25 2.57 -7.80
CA LEU A 144 -5.19 2.04 -6.96
C LEU A 144 -4.11 3.09 -6.64
N MET A 145 -4.10 4.25 -7.33
CA MET A 145 -3.23 5.36 -6.99
C MET A 145 -3.69 6.12 -5.76
N LYS A 146 -4.96 6.04 -5.41
CA LYS A 146 -5.55 6.86 -4.35
C LYS A 146 -4.80 6.77 -3.01
N PRO A 147 -4.41 5.62 -2.49
CA PRO A 147 -3.64 5.54 -1.25
C PRO A 147 -2.30 6.28 -1.33
N TYR A 148 -1.63 6.24 -2.47
CA TYR A 148 -0.39 6.96 -2.71
C TYR A 148 -0.62 8.48 -2.69
N LEU A 149 -1.55 8.97 -3.50
CA LEU A 149 -1.87 10.39 -3.63
C LEU A 149 -2.35 10.97 -2.28
N ASP A 150 -3.27 10.29 -1.60
CA ASP A 150 -3.78 10.72 -0.31
C ASP A 150 -2.68 10.78 0.76
N THR A 151 -1.75 9.84 0.75
CA THR A 151 -0.63 9.83 1.70
C THR A 151 0.28 11.04 1.49
N TYR A 152 0.68 11.33 0.26
CA TYR A 152 1.53 12.49 -0.02
C TYR A 152 0.81 13.81 0.19
N PHE A 153 -0.49 13.88 -0.08
CA PHE A 153 -1.27 15.05 0.23
C PHE A 153 -1.33 15.33 1.75
N LYS A 154 -1.56 14.30 2.55
CA LYS A 154 -1.53 14.41 4.01
C LYS A 154 -0.16 14.80 4.57
N MET A 155 0.91 14.63 3.80
CA MET A 155 2.27 15.03 4.19
C MET A 155 2.57 16.52 3.96
N ILE A 156 1.77 17.25 3.20
CA ILE A 156 2.03 18.66 2.84
C ILE A 156 2.39 19.52 4.05
N PRO A 157 1.63 19.53 5.16
CA PRO A 157 1.96 20.38 6.31
C PRO A 157 3.32 20.03 6.93
N PHE A 158 3.72 18.78 6.88
CA PHE A 158 5.03 18.34 7.34
C PHE A 158 6.14 18.77 6.36
N ALA A 159 5.91 18.65 5.07
CA ALA A 159 6.85 19.03 4.02
C ALA A 159 7.10 20.54 4.00
N GLU A 160 6.09 21.36 4.25
CA GLU A 160 6.21 22.82 4.43
C GLU A 160 7.06 23.16 5.66
N LYS A 161 6.77 22.53 6.80
CA LYS A 161 7.56 22.72 8.00
C LYS A 161 9.02 22.34 7.77
N LEU A 162 9.27 21.22 7.12
CA LEU A 162 10.62 20.76 6.83
C LEU A 162 11.35 21.72 5.88
N ALA A 163 10.68 22.25 4.87
CA ALA A 163 11.26 23.25 3.98
C ALA A 163 11.71 24.51 4.74
N LYS A 164 10.90 25.02 5.67
CA LYS A 164 11.24 26.14 6.53
C LYS A 164 12.44 25.84 7.45
N GLU A 165 12.52 24.64 8.01
CA GLU A 165 13.67 24.20 8.82
C GLU A 165 14.97 24.16 7.99
N TYR A 166 14.87 24.01 6.66
CA TYR A 166 15.99 24.02 5.71
C TYR A 166 16.24 25.40 5.08
N GLY A 167 15.58 26.44 5.58
CA GLY A 167 15.83 27.82 5.21
C GLY A 167 15.02 28.33 4.01
N ALA A 168 13.91 27.68 3.67
CA ALA A 168 13.00 28.22 2.66
C ALA A 168 12.35 29.51 3.18
N GLU A 169 12.51 30.60 2.41
CA GLU A 169 11.96 31.92 2.71
C GLU A 169 10.52 32.12 2.20
N HIS A 170 10.10 31.28 1.27
CA HIS A 170 8.78 31.29 0.63
C HIS A 170 8.05 29.97 0.85
N ASP A 171 6.82 29.87 0.39
CA ASP A 171 6.05 28.63 0.38
C ASP A 171 6.76 27.59 -0.48
N ALA A 172 7.16 26.51 0.15
CA ALA A 172 7.93 25.44 -0.45
C ALA A 172 7.62 24.10 0.23
N LEU A 173 7.76 23.04 -0.54
CA LEU A 173 7.63 21.67 -0.05
C LEU A 173 8.97 20.96 -0.12
N LEU A 174 9.41 20.38 0.99
CA LEU A 174 10.57 19.49 1.01
C LEU A 174 10.13 18.09 1.42
N ILE A 175 10.14 17.19 0.45
CA ILE A 175 9.92 15.76 0.68
C ILE A 175 11.26 15.05 0.48
N THR A 176 11.69 14.30 1.47
CA THR A 176 12.98 13.59 1.41
C THR A 176 12.83 12.24 0.72
N GLU A 177 13.94 11.71 0.19
CA GLU A 177 13.96 10.42 -0.52
C GLU A 177 13.44 9.26 0.35
N ALA A 178 13.75 9.26 1.64
CA ALA A 178 13.28 8.25 2.59
C ALA A 178 12.53 8.90 3.76
N HIS A 179 11.32 8.45 3.99
CA HIS A 179 10.44 8.98 5.02
C HIS A 179 9.48 7.90 5.53
N ASN A 180 8.83 8.14 6.65
CA ASN A 180 7.71 7.33 7.11
C ASN A 180 6.41 7.78 6.40
N PHE A 181 5.33 7.00 6.54
CA PHE A 181 4.00 7.34 5.98
C PHE A 181 3.40 8.65 6.55
N ASN A 182 3.94 9.17 7.64
CA ASN A 182 3.59 10.48 8.21
C ASN A 182 4.54 11.61 7.80
N GLY A 183 5.43 11.38 6.84
CA GLY A 183 6.40 12.36 6.35
C GLY A 183 7.67 12.51 7.18
N VAL A 184 7.77 11.86 8.34
CA VAL A 184 8.98 11.95 9.17
C VAL A 184 10.17 11.35 8.43
N GLN A 185 11.20 12.17 8.28
CA GLN A 185 12.44 11.81 7.60
C GLN A 185 13.13 10.61 8.26
N TRP A 186 13.55 9.66 7.43
CA TRP A 186 14.38 8.53 7.83
C TRP A 186 15.83 8.75 7.37
N GLY A 187 16.79 8.26 8.15
CA GLY A 187 18.21 8.35 7.78
C GLY A 187 18.76 9.76 7.75
N LYS A 188 18.45 10.57 8.76
CA LYS A 188 18.91 11.97 8.89
C LYS A 188 20.42 12.17 8.78
N ASP A 189 21.19 11.14 9.09
CA ASP A 189 22.65 11.08 8.99
C ASP A 189 23.14 10.90 7.53
N LYS A 190 22.26 10.48 6.63
CA LYS A 190 22.61 10.19 5.23
C LYS A 190 22.25 11.35 4.32
N ARG A 191 23.26 12.15 3.96
CA ARG A 191 23.07 13.38 3.14
C ARG A 191 22.33 13.15 1.84
N TYR A 192 22.56 12.04 1.14
CA TYR A 192 21.92 11.73 -0.14
C TYR A 192 20.42 11.48 -0.01
N LEU A 193 19.96 10.96 1.13
CA LEU A 193 18.53 10.77 1.39
C LEU A 193 17.83 12.08 1.80
N ARG A 194 18.59 13.02 2.33
CA ARG A 194 18.08 14.26 2.88
C ARG A 194 18.05 15.40 1.88
N ASN A 195 19.09 15.50 1.02
CA ASN A 195 19.33 16.65 0.15
C ASN A 195 18.90 16.38 -1.30
N ASN A 196 17.88 15.54 -1.50
CA ASN A 196 17.29 15.30 -2.80
C ASN A 196 16.14 16.30 -3.02
N PHE A 197 16.20 17.11 -4.08
CA PHE A 197 15.19 18.13 -4.38
C PHE A 197 14.11 17.66 -5.37
N THR A 198 14.29 16.50 -5.97
CA THR A 198 13.37 15.99 -7.00
C THR A 198 12.09 15.30 -6.47
N PRO A 199 12.02 14.77 -5.24
CA PRO A 199 10.84 14.02 -4.80
C PRO A 199 9.52 14.80 -4.90
N ALA A 200 9.48 16.04 -4.44
CA ALA A 200 8.25 16.83 -4.46
C ALA A 200 7.73 17.05 -5.89
N SER A 201 8.60 17.40 -6.84
CA SER A 201 8.21 17.62 -8.24
C SER A 201 7.78 16.33 -8.94
N GLN A 202 8.44 15.21 -8.64
CA GLN A 202 8.09 13.91 -9.22
C GLN A 202 6.77 13.38 -8.65
N ILE A 203 6.50 13.63 -7.37
CA ILE A 203 5.20 13.31 -6.76
C ILE A 203 4.11 14.19 -7.38
N ALA A 204 4.37 15.49 -7.54
CA ALA A 204 3.42 16.41 -8.18
C ALA A 204 3.05 15.98 -9.61
N SER A 205 4.01 15.42 -10.38
CA SER A 205 3.68 14.89 -11.71
C SER A 205 2.70 13.72 -11.66
N LEU A 206 2.74 12.86 -10.65
CA LEU A 206 1.76 11.79 -10.50
C LEU A 206 0.35 12.29 -10.13
N PHE A 207 0.24 13.41 -9.41
CA PHE A 207 -1.04 14.08 -9.20
C PHE A 207 -1.60 14.63 -10.52
N TRP A 208 -0.73 15.22 -11.34
CA TRP A 208 -1.10 15.71 -12.66
C TRP A 208 -1.50 14.57 -13.60
N ASP A 209 -0.73 13.50 -13.67
CA ASP A 209 -1.06 12.30 -14.46
C ASP A 209 -2.43 11.74 -14.06
N TYR A 210 -2.71 11.64 -12.76
CA TYR A 210 -4.03 11.20 -12.30
C TYR A 210 -5.16 12.08 -12.87
N TYR A 211 -5.01 13.40 -12.79
CA TYR A 211 -5.98 14.33 -13.35
C TYR A 211 -6.11 14.18 -14.88
N GLU A 212 -5.01 14.12 -15.61
CA GLU A 212 -5.03 13.98 -17.07
C GLU A 212 -5.76 12.70 -17.54
N PHE A 213 -5.57 11.60 -16.83
CA PHE A 213 -6.21 10.33 -17.17
C PHE A 213 -7.67 10.22 -16.71
N THR A 214 -8.05 10.91 -15.65
CA THR A 214 -9.40 10.78 -15.06
C THR A 214 -10.32 11.93 -15.41
N GLY A 215 -9.80 13.13 -15.67
CA GLY A 215 -10.57 14.35 -15.78
C GLY A 215 -11.29 14.74 -14.48
N ASP A 216 -10.79 14.30 -13.33
CA ASP A 216 -11.40 14.54 -12.02
C ASP A 216 -11.14 15.97 -11.55
N GLU A 217 -12.04 16.88 -11.92
CA GLU A 217 -11.99 18.32 -11.59
C GLU A 217 -12.10 18.56 -10.06
N GLU A 218 -12.82 17.72 -9.33
CA GLU A 218 -12.92 17.88 -7.87
C GLU A 218 -11.59 17.51 -7.21
N PHE A 219 -10.96 16.42 -7.66
CA PHE A 219 -9.62 16.07 -7.22
C PHE A 219 -8.61 17.20 -7.49
N LEU A 220 -8.67 17.80 -8.70
CA LEU A 220 -7.76 18.90 -9.05
C LEU A 220 -7.98 20.10 -8.13
N LYS A 221 -9.23 20.53 -7.90
CA LYS A 221 -9.55 21.66 -7.02
C LYS A 221 -9.10 21.46 -5.58
N GLU A 222 -9.21 20.22 -5.07
CA GLU A 222 -8.79 19.91 -3.71
C GLU A 222 -7.28 19.83 -3.56
N ARG A 223 -6.55 19.47 -4.63
CA ARG A 223 -5.13 19.07 -4.59
C ARG A 223 -4.21 20.05 -5.31
N ALA A 224 -4.75 20.98 -6.11
CA ALA A 224 -3.96 22.01 -6.77
C ALA A 224 -3.62 23.12 -5.77
N TYR A 225 -2.32 23.27 -5.53
CA TYR A 225 -1.73 24.36 -4.77
C TYR A 225 -0.88 25.22 -5.69
#